data_4cff09fb4fdb608ea5208a283aa32798
#
_entry.id   4cff09fb4fdb608ea5208a283aa32798
#
_cell.length_a   1.000
_cell.length_b   1.000
_cell.length_c   1.000
_cell.angle_alpha   90.00
_cell.angle_beta   90.00
_cell.angle_gamma   90.00
#
_symmetry.space_group_name_H-M   'P 1'
#
loop_
_entity.id
_entity.type
_entity.pdbx_description
1 polymer ?
#
loop_
_entity_poly.entity_id
_entity_poly.type
_entity_poly.pdbx_seq_one_letter_code
_entity_poly.pdbx_strand_id
1 'polypeptide(L)'
;TCPAGAVISIGERVEVDVHRCHGMGSCSAVCPTGALTYAYPSLSDTMNGLRRALAAWRISGMPAPCILLYDSDAGAEYLRTVCADFPDGVLPWRVEEVGSTGIEVWLSALAYGAVGIRILTHERTPGSVLTALAQQIELVRCLLEGLDHDGQSIAELPAIEFSSSHWPQGVDENVVSDVATFGGVDNKRDALRLVLDHLTPESPPRETIALPAASPLGQIHVDTALCTLCTVS
;
A
#
# COMPACT_ATOMS: atom_id res chain seq x y z
N THR A 1 -8.25 2.28 14.37
CA THR A 1 -9.36 3.06 14.96
C THR A 1 -9.52 4.37 14.20
N CYS A 2 -10.75 4.75 13.85
CA CYS A 2 -11.01 6.00 13.14
C CYS A 2 -10.66 7.22 14.02
N PRO A 3 -9.77 8.15 13.60
CA PRO A 3 -9.40 9.31 14.41
C PRO A 3 -10.57 10.25 14.67
N ALA A 4 -11.55 10.31 13.76
CA ALA A 4 -12.77 11.12 13.91
C ALA A 4 -13.91 10.39 14.65
N GLY A 5 -13.73 9.12 15.03
CA GLY A 5 -14.79 8.32 15.66
C GLY A 5 -16.02 8.12 14.76
N ALA A 6 -15.85 8.21 13.43
CA ALA A 6 -16.95 8.11 12.47
C ALA A 6 -17.40 6.66 12.17
N VAL A 7 -16.57 5.67 12.51
CA VAL A 7 -16.91 4.25 12.28
C VAL A 7 -17.63 3.74 13.52
N ILE A 8 -18.91 3.39 13.35
CA ILE A 8 -19.81 2.95 14.43
C ILE A 8 -20.34 1.56 14.15
N SER A 9 -20.55 0.77 15.21
CA SER A 9 -21.17 -0.55 15.13
C SER A 9 -22.66 -0.42 15.48
N ILE A 10 -23.52 -0.90 14.58
CA ILE A 10 -24.98 -0.91 14.77
C ILE A 10 -25.46 -2.36 14.63
N GLY A 11 -25.54 -3.05 15.75
CA GLY A 11 -25.84 -4.49 15.77
C GLY A 11 -24.77 -5.30 15.04
N GLU A 12 -25.14 -6.00 13.97
CA GLU A 12 -24.23 -6.83 13.17
C GLU A 12 -23.58 -6.08 12.00
N ARG A 13 -23.82 -4.77 11.88
CA ARG A 13 -23.30 -3.93 10.79
C ARG A 13 -22.37 -2.86 11.32
N VAL A 14 -21.45 -2.46 10.46
CA VAL A 14 -20.58 -1.30 10.66
C VAL A 14 -21.02 -0.21 9.70
N GLU A 15 -21.25 0.98 10.21
CA GLU A 15 -21.64 2.14 9.42
C GLU A 15 -20.64 3.29 9.61
N VAL A 16 -20.55 4.13 8.59
CA VAL A 16 -19.72 5.34 8.64
C VAL A 16 -20.65 6.55 8.79
N ASP A 17 -20.52 7.26 9.90
CA ASP A 17 -21.20 8.54 10.10
C ASP A 17 -20.56 9.59 9.17
N VAL A 18 -21.28 9.92 8.09
CA VAL A 18 -20.82 10.85 7.06
C VAL A 18 -20.58 12.27 7.56
N HIS A 19 -21.22 12.66 8.67
CA HIS A 19 -21.05 13.99 9.27
C HIS A 19 -19.80 14.09 10.15
N ARG A 20 -19.27 12.95 10.59
CA ARG A 20 -18.02 12.86 11.36
C ARG A 20 -16.83 12.41 10.52
N CYS A 21 -17.08 11.83 9.37
CA CYS A 21 -16.02 11.28 8.52
C CYS A 21 -15.18 12.42 7.89
N HIS A 22 -13.91 12.46 8.23
CA HIS A 22 -12.95 13.40 7.65
C HIS A 22 -12.21 12.83 6.41
N GLY A 23 -12.60 11.68 5.90
CA GLY A 23 -12.03 11.11 4.67
C GLY A 23 -10.61 10.54 4.82
N MET A 24 -10.08 10.35 6.04
CA MET A 24 -8.71 9.87 6.29
C MET A 24 -8.36 8.51 5.67
N GLY A 25 -9.35 7.73 5.26
CA GLY A 25 -9.19 6.49 4.51
C GLY A 25 -8.58 5.29 5.25
N SER A 26 -7.97 5.46 6.41
CA SER A 26 -7.29 4.37 7.13
C SER A 26 -8.19 3.18 7.45
N CYS A 27 -9.50 3.41 7.64
CA CYS A 27 -10.46 2.32 7.87
C CYS A 27 -10.60 1.40 6.65
N SER A 28 -10.51 1.94 5.43
CA SER A 28 -10.50 1.15 4.20
C SER A 28 -9.14 0.48 3.99
N ALA A 29 -8.04 1.21 4.23
CA ALA A 29 -6.69 0.68 4.07
C ALA A 29 -6.40 -0.51 4.99
N VAL A 30 -6.82 -0.45 6.27
CA VAL A 30 -6.60 -1.55 7.23
C VAL A 30 -7.67 -2.64 7.16
N CYS A 31 -8.81 -2.44 6.46
CA CYS A 31 -9.85 -3.44 6.36
C CYS A 31 -9.36 -4.66 5.56
N PRO A 32 -9.25 -5.87 6.16
CA PRO A 32 -8.65 -7.01 5.47
C PRO A 32 -9.57 -7.61 4.41
N THR A 33 -10.87 -7.33 4.51
CA THR A 33 -11.89 -7.94 3.64
C THR A 33 -12.37 -7.01 2.53
N GLY A 34 -12.03 -5.70 2.61
CA GLY A 34 -12.61 -4.70 1.73
C GLY A 34 -14.09 -4.38 2.02
N ALA A 35 -14.59 -4.74 3.23
CA ALA A 35 -15.95 -4.36 3.66
C ALA A 35 -16.11 -2.85 3.83
N LEU A 36 -15.00 -2.15 4.12
CA LEU A 36 -14.88 -0.71 4.06
C LEU A 36 -14.02 -0.35 2.84
N THR A 37 -14.55 0.45 1.95
CA THR A 37 -13.85 0.90 0.73
C THR A 37 -13.74 2.42 0.71
N TYR A 38 -12.70 2.91 0.06
CA TYR A 38 -12.57 4.34 -0.25
C TYR A 38 -13.30 4.60 -1.57
N ALA A 39 -14.25 5.53 -1.55
CA ALA A 39 -15.17 5.69 -2.66
C ALA A 39 -14.55 6.39 -3.87
N TYR A 40 -13.63 7.35 -3.62
CA TYR A 40 -13.02 8.14 -4.67
C TYR A 40 -11.62 8.65 -4.27
N PRO A 41 -10.57 8.36 -5.09
CA PRO A 41 -10.65 7.43 -6.21
C PRO A 41 -10.94 5.99 -5.75
N SER A 42 -11.51 5.17 -6.65
CA SER A 42 -11.67 3.74 -6.37
C SER A 42 -10.31 3.03 -6.36
N LEU A 43 -10.26 1.81 -5.81
CA LEU A 43 -9.03 1.01 -5.82
C LEU A 43 -8.57 0.73 -7.26
N SER A 44 -9.52 0.34 -8.14
CA SER A 44 -9.22 0.08 -9.55
C SER A 44 -8.74 1.33 -10.29
N ASP A 45 -9.29 2.51 -10.01
CA ASP A 45 -8.82 3.76 -10.60
C ASP A 45 -7.40 4.10 -10.17
N THR A 46 -7.10 3.95 -8.87
CA THR A 46 -5.77 4.18 -8.31
C THR A 46 -4.73 3.24 -8.93
N MET A 47 -5.02 1.93 -8.97
CA MET A 47 -4.13 0.93 -9.57
C MET A 47 -3.91 1.19 -11.07
N ASN A 48 -4.98 1.46 -11.83
CA ASN A 48 -4.89 1.77 -13.26
C ASN A 48 -4.14 3.07 -13.53
N GLY A 49 -4.32 4.07 -12.67
CA GLY A 49 -3.57 5.33 -12.73
C GLY A 49 -2.07 5.10 -12.56
N LEU A 50 -1.67 4.40 -11.50
CA LEU A 50 -0.27 4.04 -11.23
C LEU A 50 0.34 3.23 -12.38
N ARG A 51 -0.37 2.21 -12.86
CA ARG A 51 0.09 1.40 -13.99
C ARG A 51 0.36 2.23 -15.24
N ARG A 52 -0.54 3.16 -15.59
CA ARG A 52 -0.37 4.06 -16.75
C ARG A 52 0.79 5.03 -16.55
N ALA A 53 0.93 5.62 -15.37
CA ALA A 53 2.01 6.55 -15.07
C ALA A 53 3.38 5.86 -15.14
N LEU A 54 3.51 4.67 -14.54
CA LEU A 54 4.75 3.89 -14.58
C LEU A 54 5.08 3.38 -16.00
N ALA A 55 4.06 3.01 -16.77
CA ALA A 55 4.25 2.66 -18.18
C ALA A 55 4.74 3.85 -19.01
N ALA A 56 4.17 5.04 -18.81
CA ALA A 56 4.62 6.27 -19.47
C ALA A 56 6.04 6.66 -19.04
N TRP A 57 6.36 6.53 -17.75
CA TRP A 57 7.70 6.76 -17.23
C TRP A 57 8.74 5.85 -17.91
N ARG A 58 8.45 4.56 -18.00
CA ARG A 58 9.35 3.58 -18.65
C ARG A 58 9.58 3.91 -20.14
N ILE A 59 8.54 4.39 -20.86
CA ILE A 59 8.67 4.82 -22.25
C ILE A 59 9.62 6.00 -22.40
N SER A 60 9.79 6.87 -21.39
CA SER A 60 10.71 7.98 -21.42
C SER A 60 12.18 7.56 -21.38
N GLY A 61 12.47 6.28 -21.10
CA GLY A 61 13.84 5.76 -20.99
C GLY A 61 14.54 6.10 -19.67
N MET A 62 13.83 6.68 -18.72
CA MET A 62 14.35 6.94 -17.38
C MET A 62 14.42 5.65 -16.56
N PRO A 63 15.37 5.53 -15.61
CA PRO A 63 15.41 4.43 -14.64
C PRO A 63 14.08 4.31 -13.90
N ALA A 64 13.75 3.11 -13.40
CA ALA A 64 12.52 2.88 -12.68
C ALA A 64 12.37 3.84 -11.48
N PRO A 65 11.21 4.48 -11.30
CA PRO A 65 11.06 5.53 -10.29
C PRO A 65 10.76 4.98 -8.90
N CYS A 66 11.16 5.74 -7.88
CA CYS A 66 10.56 5.66 -6.55
C CYS A 66 9.28 6.51 -6.53
N ILE A 67 8.16 5.97 -6.06
CA ILE A 67 6.92 6.73 -5.91
C ILE A 67 6.93 7.46 -4.58
N LEU A 68 6.63 8.76 -4.60
CA LEU A 68 6.37 9.55 -3.42
C LEU A 68 4.87 9.77 -3.27
N LEU A 69 4.25 9.05 -2.33
CA LEU A 69 2.84 9.29 -1.95
C LEU A 69 2.76 10.50 -1.03
N TYR A 70 1.90 11.45 -1.34
CA TYR A 70 1.68 12.65 -0.53
C TYR A 70 0.22 13.07 -0.54
N ASP A 71 -0.29 13.60 0.58
CA ASP A 71 -1.66 14.07 0.67
C ASP A 71 -1.90 15.38 -0.08
N SER A 72 -3.16 15.64 -0.38
CA SER A 72 -3.59 16.78 -1.19
C SER A 72 -3.50 18.13 -0.48
N ASP A 73 -3.29 18.15 0.83
CA ASP A 73 -3.24 19.36 1.69
C ASP A 73 -1.80 19.66 2.15
N ALA A 74 -1.42 19.19 3.33
CA ALA A 74 -0.13 19.56 3.95
C ALA A 74 1.06 18.97 3.19
N GLY A 75 0.95 17.73 2.68
CA GLY A 75 1.97 17.14 1.85
C GLY A 75 2.19 17.91 0.55
N ALA A 76 1.10 18.33 -0.12
CA ALA A 76 1.19 19.17 -1.30
C ALA A 76 1.76 20.57 -1.01
N GLU A 77 1.43 21.17 0.14
CA GLU A 77 2.01 22.43 0.58
C GLU A 77 3.52 22.28 0.81
N TYR A 78 3.91 21.23 1.54
CA TYR A 78 5.32 20.94 1.80
C TYR A 78 6.13 20.72 0.51
N LEU A 79 5.63 19.93 -0.43
CA LEU A 79 6.35 19.67 -1.70
C LEU A 79 6.58 20.94 -2.52
N ARG A 80 5.71 21.96 -2.43
CA ARG A 80 5.98 23.25 -3.08
C ARG A 80 7.18 23.99 -2.50
N THR A 81 7.52 23.75 -1.22
CA THR A 81 8.68 24.38 -0.58
C THR A 81 10.00 23.72 -0.97
N VAL A 82 9.97 22.43 -1.31
CA VAL A 82 11.18 21.64 -1.65
C VAL A 82 11.29 21.30 -3.14
N CYS A 83 10.45 21.89 -3.99
CA CYS A 83 10.39 21.55 -5.40
C CYS A 83 11.71 21.79 -6.17
N ALA A 84 12.57 22.71 -5.70
CA ALA A 84 13.86 22.98 -6.31
C ALA A 84 14.89 21.85 -6.06
N ASP A 85 14.73 21.10 -4.99
CA ASP A 85 15.63 20.03 -4.56
C ASP A 85 15.03 18.63 -4.79
N PHE A 86 13.98 18.57 -5.64
CA PHE A 86 13.29 17.32 -5.89
C PHE A 86 14.18 16.35 -6.65
N PRO A 87 14.41 15.13 -6.14
CA PRO A 87 15.37 14.21 -6.76
C PRO A 87 14.90 13.70 -8.13
N ASP A 88 15.82 13.54 -9.06
CA ASP A 88 15.58 12.78 -10.29
C ASP A 88 15.20 11.32 -9.93
N GLY A 89 14.33 10.71 -10.72
CA GLY A 89 13.89 9.33 -10.47
C GLY A 89 12.80 9.19 -9.41
N VAL A 90 12.23 10.28 -8.90
CA VAL A 90 11.08 10.26 -8.01
C VAL A 90 9.81 10.67 -8.76
N LEU A 91 8.79 9.82 -8.71
CA LEU A 91 7.47 10.10 -9.26
C LEU A 91 6.52 10.52 -8.13
N PRO A 92 6.19 11.82 -8.00
CA PRO A 92 5.23 12.26 -6.99
C PRO A 92 3.81 11.81 -7.39
N TRP A 93 3.14 11.17 -6.44
CA TRP A 93 1.78 10.68 -6.62
C TRP A 93 0.88 11.22 -5.53
N ARG A 94 -0.02 12.11 -5.91
CA ARG A 94 -0.98 12.72 -4.98
C ARG A 94 -2.10 11.75 -4.63
N VAL A 95 -2.39 11.63 -3.34
CA VAL A 95 -3.56 10.95 -2.79
C VAL A 95 -4.39 11.95 -1.99
N GLU A 96 -5.65 11.65 -1.68
CA GLU A 96 -6.44 12.54 -0.82
C GLU A 96 -5.84 12.59 0.59
N GLU A 97 -5.56 11.43 1.15
CA GLU A 97 -4.90 11.25 2.44
C GLU A 97 -3.91 10.07 2.35
N VAL A 98 -2.74 10.18 2.94
CA VAL A 98 -1.75 9.10 2.90
C VAL A 98 -2.25 7.81 3.53
N GLY A 99 -3.13 7.91 4.54
CA GLY A 99 -3.78 6.77 5.16
C GLY A 99 -4.83 6.07 4.29
N SER A 100 -5.21 6.62 3.13
CA SER A 100 -6.22 6.04 2.25
C SER A 100 -5.69 4.92 1.36
N THR A 101 -4.38 4.78 1.24
CA THR A 101 -3.73 3.73 0.45
C THR A 101 -3.25 2.60 1.35
N GLY A 102 -3.45 1.36 0.93
CA GLY A 102 -3.05 0.17 1.66
C GLY A 102 -2.01 -0.65 0.92
N ILE A 103 -1.69 -1.79 1.51
CA ILE A 103 -0.66 -2.73 0.99
C ILE A 103 -0.94 -3.19 -0.44
N GLU A 104 -2.21 -3.30 -0.84
CA GLU A 104 -2.60 -3.68 -2.19
C GLU A 104 -2.19 -2.64 -3.24
N VAL A 105 -2.25 -1.35 -2.89
CA VAL A 105 -1.79 -0.26 -3.78
C VAL A 105 -0.27 -0.22 -3.84
N TRP A 106 0.38 -0.35 -2.69
CA TRP A 106 1.84 -0.26 -2.60
C TRP A 106 2.52 -1.42 -3.33
N LEU A 107 2.09 -2.64 -3.07
CA LEU A 107 2.62 -3.82 -3.76
C LEU A 107 2.31 -3.78 -5.27
N SER A 108 1.13 -3.25 -5.66
CA SER A 108 0.81 -3.07 -7.09
C SER A 108 1.77 -2.10 -7.78
N ALA A 109 2.17 -1.03 -7.11
CA ALA A 109 3.12 -0.09 -7.67
C ALA A 109 4.50 -0.74 -7.92
N LEU A 110 4.98 -1.59 -6.99
CA LEU A 110 6.20 -2.37 -7.18
C LEU A 110 6.04 -3.35 -8.36
N ALA A 111 4.92 -4.08 -8.42
CA ALA A 111 4.62 -5.00 -9.53
C ALA A 111 4.55 -4.29 -10.88
N TYR A 112 4.09 -3.03 -10.92
CA TYR A 112 4.06 -2.20 -12.14
C TYR A 112 5.41 -1.56 -12.48
N GLY A 113 6.47 -1.83 -11.69
CA GLY A 113 7.84 -1.45 -12.00
C GLY A 113 8.36 -0.21 -11.26
N ALA A 114 7.77 0.16 -10.12
CA ALA A 114 8.43 1.09 -9.20
C ALA A 114 9.54 0.37 -8.42
N VAL A 115 10.66 1.07 -8.14
CA VAL A 115 11.75 0.54 -7.29
C VAL A 115 11.45 0.68 -5.82
N GLY A 116 10.50 1.52 -5.46
CA GLY A 116 10.12 1.73 -4.06
C GLY A 116 9.00 2.74 -3.91
N ILE A 117 8.52 2.86 -2.68
CA ILE A 117 7.51 3.83 -2.28
C ILE A 117 7.99 4.54 -1.03
N ARG A 118 7.83 5.85 -1.01
CA ARG A 118 7.97 6.69 0.17
C ARG A 118 6.64 7.35 0.46
N ILE A 119 6.18 7.25 1.70
CA ILE A 119 4.90 7.79 2.16
C ILE A 119 5.22 9.04 2.98
N LEU A 120 4.96 10.21 2.40
CA LEU A 120 5.25 11.49 3.04
C LEU A 120 4.28 11.71 4.21
N THR A 121 4.82 11.79 5.42
CA THR A 121 4.08 12.14 6.63
C THR A 121 4.55 13.49 7.17
N HIS A 122 3.71 14.16 7.93
CA HIS A 122 3.99 15.47 8.48
C HIS A 122 3.34 15.63 9.88
N GLU A 123 3.60 16.72 10.56
CA GLU A 123 3.11 16.98 11.92
C GLU A 123 1.58 16.96 12.07
N ARG A 124 0.84 17.24 10.98
CA ARG A 124 -0.63 17.19 10.96
C ARG A 124 -1.18 15.77 10.68
N THR A 125 -0.32 14.80 10.35
CA THR A 125 -0.75 13.42 10.17
C THR A 125 -1.19 12.82 11.50
N PRO A 126 -2.45 12.35 11.65
CA PRO A 126 -2.94 11.85 12.93
C PRO A 126 -2.14 10.63 13.43
N GLY A 127 -1.86 10.56 14.73
CA GLY A 127 -1.11 9.46 15.34
C GLY A 127 -1.69 8.06 15.09
N SER A 128 -3.04 7.95 14.96
CA SER A 128 -3.69 6.69 14.60
C SER A 128 -3.44 6.29 13.15
N VAL A 129 -3.23 7.26 12.24
CA VAL A 129 -2.82 7.01 10.84
C VAL A 129 -1.37 6.53 10.82
N LEU A 130 -0.47 7.21 11.54
CA LEU A 130 0.94 6.80 11.66
C LEU A 130 1.07 5.37 12.21
N THR A 131 0.29 5.04 13.26
CA THR A 131 0.26 3.68 13.81
C THR A 131 -0.20 2.65 12.77
N ALA A 132 -1.24 2.96 12.02
CA ALA A 132 -1.75 2.07 10.97
C ALA A 132 -0.75 1.90 9.83
N LEU A 133 -0.10 2.99 9.39
CA LEU A 133 0.95 2.94 8.37
C LEU A 133 2.13 2.07 8.83
N ALA A 134 2.63 2.27 10.06
CA ALA A 134 3.73 1.49 10.60
C ALA A 134 3.42 -0.02 10.62
N GLN A 135 2.21 -0.41 11.03
CA GLN A 135 1.79 -1.81 11.03
C GLN A 135 1.71 -2.40 9.62
N GLN A 136 1.21 -1.64 8.65
CA GLN A 136 1.14 -2.09 7.26
C GLN A 136 2.51 -2.16 6.60
N ILE A 137 3.40 -1.20 6.86
CA ILE A 137 4.78 -1.20 6.37
C ILE A 137 5.53 -2.42 6.92
N GLU A 138 5.37 -2.73 8.20
CA GLU A 138 5.98 -3.92 8.81
C GLU A 138 5.47 -5.22 8.17
N LEU A 139 4.16 -5.31 7.92
CA LEU A 139 3.59 -6.46 7.21
C LEU A 139 4.18 -6.60 5.80
N VAL A 140 4.25 -5.51 5.04
CA VAL A 140 4.81 -5.54 3.68
C VAL A 140 6.29 -5.89 3.70
N ARG A 141 7.05 -5.39 4.67
CA ARG A 141 8.46 -5.76 4.85
C ARG A 141 8.61 -7.27 5.02
N CYS A 142 7.86 -7.88 5.93
CA CYS A 142 7.88 -9.33 6.12
C CYS A 142 7.49 -10.10 4.86
N LEU A 143 6.50 -9.62 4.09
CA LEU A 143 6.09 -10.24 2.84
C LEU A 143 7.20 -10.16 1.79
N LEU A 144 7.76 -8.97 1.55
CA LEU A 144 8.81 -8.76 0.56
C LEU A 144 10.08 -9.57 0.89
N GLU A 145 10.56 -9.51 2.12
CA GLU A 145 11.71 -10.30 2.57
C GLU A 145 11.44 -11.82 2.48
N GLY A 146 10.20 -12.24 2.73
CA GLY A 146 9.77 -13.63 2.57
C GLY A 146 9.74 -14.10 1.12
N LEU A 147 9.56 -13.18 0.17
CA LEU A 147 9.57 -13.40 -1.27
C LEU A 147 10.94 -13.11 -1.92
N ASP A 148 11.97 -12.85 -1.12
CA ASP A 148 13.34 -12.52 -1.57
C ASP A 148 13.45 -11.15 -2.27
N HIS A 149 12.58 -10.22 -1.89
CA HIS A 149 12.63 -8.81 -2.31
C HIS A 149 13.15 -7.91 -1.17
N ASP A 150 13.59 -6.70 -1.53
CA ASP A 150 14.03 -5.71 -0.53
C ASP A 150 12.87 -5.23 0.33
N GLY A 151 12.87 -5.56 1.61
CA GLY A 151 11.89 -5.11 2.59
C GLY A 151 11.87 -3.59 2.83
N GLN A 152 12.93 -2.87 2.45
CA GLN A 152 13.02 -1.41 2.56
C GLN A 152 12.44 -0.67 1.34
N SER A 153 11.94 -1.40 0.34
CA SER A 153 11.30 -0.80 -0.83
C SER A 153 10.12 0.11 -0.46
N ILE A 154 9.44 -0.15 0.67
CA ILE A 154 8.33 0.69 1.14
C ILE A 154 8.67 1.24 2.52
N ALA A 155 8.65 2.56 2.67
CA ALA A 155 8.95 3.23 3.93
C ALA A 155 8.17 4.54 4.11
N GLU A 156 7.92 4.89 5.37
CA GLU A 156 7.52 6.23 5.76
C GLU A 156 8.66 7.22 5.50
N LEU A 157 8.31 8.42 5.10
CA LEU A 157 9.22 9.55 4.96
C LEU A 157 8.63 10.76 5.70
N PRO A 158 9.06 11.00 6.94
CA PRO A 158 8.68 12.23 7.63
C PRO A 158 9.19 13.47 6.88
N ALA A 159 8.34 14.50 6.74
CA ALA A 159 8.69 15.70 5.98
C ALA A 159 9.98 16.36 6.52
N ILE A 160 10.22 16.30 7.83
CA ILE A 160 11.44 16.82 8.46
C ILE A 160 12.72 16.09 8.02
N GLU A 161 12.59 14.85 7.51
CA GLU A 161 13.69 14.01 7.07
C GLU A 161 13.85 14.00 5.53
N PHE A 162 13.11 14.86 4.84
CA PHE A 162 13.18 14.94 3.38
C PHE A 162 14.58 15.35 2.92
N SER A 163 15.37 14.37 2.49
CA SER A 163 16.72 14.56 2.00
C SER A 163 17.08 13.52 0.94
N SER A 164 18.14 13.75 0.19
CA SER A 164 18.62 12.84 -0.86
C SER A 164 18.99 11.44 -0.34
N SER A 165 19.30 11.29 0.95
CA SER A 165 19.70 10.00 1.54
C SER A 165 18.54 9.02 1.76
N HIS A 166 17.28 9.49 1.71
CA HIS A 166 16.10 8.66 1.94
C HIS A 166 15.52 8.03 0.68
N TRP A 167 16.14 8.30 -0.46
CA TRP A 167 15.72 7.73 -1.74
C TRP A 167 16.54 6.50 -2.06
N PRO A 168 15.97 5.49 -2.72
CA PRO A 168 16.72 4.37 -3.24
C PRO A 168 17.84 4.90 -4.13
N GLN A 169 19.10 4.64 -3.76
CA GLN A 169 20.27 5.10 -4.51
C GLN A 169 20.72 4.00 -5.47
N GLY A 170 20.79 4.31 -6.77
CA GLY A 170 21.48 3.48 -7.75
C GLY A 170 20.84 2.12 -8.02
N VAL A 171 19.53 1.98 -7.83
CA VAL A 171 18.84 0.72 -8.12
C VAL A 171 18.47 0.69 -9.60
N ASP A 172 19.37 0.14 -10.41
CA ASP A 172 19.06 -0.23 -11.80
C ASP A 172 18.15 -1.48 -11.87
N GLU A 173 17.87 -2.10 -10.74
CA GLU A 173 17.08 -3.32 -10.64
C GLU A 173 15.68 -3.01 -10.11
N ASN A 174 14.69 -3.21 -10.96
CA ASN A 174 13.29 -3.27 -10.54
C ASN A 174 13.11 -4.36 -9.48
N VAL A 175 12.18 -4.17 -8.55
CA VAL A 175 11.75 -5.23 -7.61
C VAL A 175 11.31 -6.48 -8.39
N VAL A 176 10.84 -6.29 -9.62
CA VAL A 176 10.43 -7.35 -10.53
C VAL A 176 11.19 -7.30 -11.86
N SER A 177 11.60 -8.44 -12.36
CA SER A 177 12.23 -8.59 -13.69
C SER A 177 11.22 -8.38 -14.82
N ASP A 178 9.95 -8.75 -14.60
CA ASP A 178 8.85 -8.59 -15.55
C ASP A 178 7.73 -7.76 -14.90
N VAL A 179 7.35 -6.66 -15.54
CA VAL A 179 6.35 -5.75 -15.00
C VAL A 179 4.94 -6.26 -15.23
N ALA A 180 4.11 -6.17 -14.20
CA ALA A 180 2.72 -6.58 -14.25
C ALA A 180 1.92 -5.79 -15.29
N THR A 181 1.05 -6.50 -16.01
CA THR A 181 0.15 -5.94 -17.03
C THR A 181 -1.33 -5.98 -16.62
N PHE A 182 -1.66 -6.67 -15.54
CA PHE A 182 -3.04 -6.73 -15.06
C PHE A 182 -3.59 -5.35 -14.71
N GLY A 183 -4.90 -5.16 -14.93
CA GLY A 183 -5.60 -3.93 -14.55
C GLY A 183 -5.98 -3.90 -13.08
N GLY A 184 -6.40 -2.72 -12.63
CA GLY A 184 -6.95 -2.56 -11.30
C GLY A 184 -8.28 -3.30 -11.16
N VAL A 185 -8.53 -3.82 -9.97
CA VAL A 185 -9.79 -4.45 -9.54
C VAL A 185 -10.26 -3.78 -8.24
N ASP A 186 -11.59 -3.71 -8.05
CA ASP A 186 -12.14 -3.04 -6.86
C ASP A 186 -12.18 -3.94 -5.62
N ASN A 187 -12.12 -5.26 -5.83
CA ASN A 187 -12.03 -6.19 -4.71
C ASN A 187 -10.61 -6.22 -4.16
N LYS A 188 -10.44 -5.77 -2.93
CA LYS A 188 -9.14 -5.67 -2.26
C LYS A 188 -8.40 -7.00 -2.15
N ARG A 189 -9.12 -8.11 -1.88
CA ARG A 189 -8.52 -9.44 -1.76
C ARG A 189 -8.03 -9.95 -3.11
N ASP A 190 -8.80 -9.70 -4.17
CA ASP A 190 -8.41 -10.09 -5.51
C ASP A 190 -7.22 -9.28 -6.00
N ALA A 191 -7.21 -7.96 -5.71
CA ALA A 191 -6.06 -7.10 -5.99
C ALA A 191 -4.80 -7.63 -5.30
N LEU A 192 -4.89 -7.92 -4.00
CA LEU A 192 -3.76 -8.41 -3.22
C LEU A 192 -3.29 -9.79 -3.71
N ARG A 193 -4.22 -10.70 -4.07
CA ARG A 193 -3.87 -12.01 -4.65
C ARG A 193 -3.10 -11.85 -5.96
N LEU A 194 -3.62 -11.06 -6.91
CA LEU A 194 -2.97 -10.82 -8.20
C LEU A 194 -1.55 -10.29 -8.03
N VAL A 195 -1.38 -9.35 -7.10
CA VAL A 195 -0.08 -8.74 -6.84
C VAL A 195 0.88 -9.75 -6.20
N LEU A 196 0.45 -10.46 -5.18
CA LEU A 196 1.30 -11.46 -4.52
C LEU A 196 1.68 -12.61 -5.45
N ASP A 197 0.75 -13.07 -6.28
CA ASP A 197 1.03 -14.10 -7.30
C ASP A 197 2.10 -13.60 -8.28
N HIS A 198 2.06 -12.32 -8.67
CA HIS A 198 3.06 -11.73 -9.57
C HIS A 198 4.43 -11.52 -8.92
N LEU A 199 4.45 -11.10 -7.65
CA LEU A 199 5.70 -10.87 -6.89
C LEU A 199 6.34 -12.17 -6.39
N THR A 200 5.61 -13.29 -6.41
CA THR A 200 6.14 -14.58 -5.99
C THR A 200 7.01 -15.15 -7.10
N PRO A 201 8.30 -15.43 -6.86
CA PRO A 201 9.17 -16.03 -7.86
C PRO A 201 8.72 -17.46 -8.21
N GLU A 202 9.10 -17.95 -9.41
CA GLU A 202 8.77 -19.34 -9.85
C GLU A 202 9.26 -20.40 -8.85
N SER A 203 10.38 -20.13 -8.17
CA SER A 203 10.92 -20.97 -7.11
C SER A 203 11.01 -20.15 -5.83
N PRO A 204 9.94 -20.07 -5.04
CA PRO A 204 9.92 -19.26 -3.83
C PRO A 204 10.98 -19.75 -2.82
N PRO A 205 11.69 -18.83 -2.17
CA PRO A 205 12.80 -19.19 -1.29
C PRO A 205 12.32 -19.88 0.00
N ARG A 206 11.03 -19.76 0.32
CA ARG A 206 10.42 -20.30 1.54
C ARG A 206 9.03 -20.87 1.24
N GLU A 207 8.73 -22.02 1.83
CA GLU A 207 7.39 -22.62 1.78
C GLU A 207 6.37 -21.82 2.59
N THR A 208 6.84 -21.14 3.66
CA THR A 208 6.00 -20.34 4.56
C THR A 208 6.70 -19.06 4.96
N ILE A 209 5.92 -17.98 5.06
CA ILE A 209 6.38 -16.68 5.53
C ILE A 209 5.76 -16.40 6.90
N ALA A 210 6.61 -16.15 7.91
CA ALA A 210 6.14 -15.73 9.23
C ALA A 210 5.67 -14.27 9.15
N LEU A 211 4.41 -14.03 9.48
CA LEU A 211 3.80 -12.71 9.45
C LEU A 211 3.63 -12.15 10.87
N PRO A 212 3.60 -10.80 11.03
CA PRO A 212 3.30 -10.17 12.30
C PRO A 212 1.94 -10.63 12.86
N ALA A 213 1.81 -10.67 14.19
CA ALA A 213 0.57 -11.12 14.84
C ALA A 213 -0.69 -10.31 14.46
N ALA A 214 -0.49 -9.04 14.06
CA ALA A 214 -1.56 -8.16 13.58
C ALA A 214 -1.88 -8.34 12.09
N SER A 215 -1.25 -9.31 11.40
CA SER A 215 -1.48 -9.54 9.98
C SER A 215 -2.93 -9.94 9.70
N PRO A 216 -3.58 -9.33 8.69
CA PRO A 216 -4.89 -9.77 8.22
C PRO A 216 -4.82 -11.03 7.35
N LEU A 217 -3.62 -11.46 6.99
CA LEU A 217 -3.37 -12.64 6.20
C LEU A 217 -3.10 -13.82 7.13
N GLY A 218 -3.60 -14.98 6.78
CA GLY A 218 -3.42 -16.18 7.56
C GLY A 218 -3.95 -17.41 6.84
N GLN A 219 -3.68 -18.57 7.41
CA GLN A 219 -4.14 -19.85 6.91
C GLN A 219 -5.14 -20.46 7.88
N ILE A 220 -6.24 -20.99 7.33
CA ILE A 220 -7.17 -21.81 8.11
C ILE A 220 -6.62 -23.23 8.15
N HIS A 221 -6.39 -23.72 9.36
CA HIS A 221 -6.02 -25.12 9.60
C HIS A 221 -7.26 -25.88 10.08
N VAL A 222 -7.68 -26.88 9.31
CA VAL A 222 -8.80 -27.75 9.67
C VAL A 222 -8.22 -29.03 10.27
N ASP A 223 -8.57 -29.31 11.52
CA ASP A 223 -8.31 -30.62 12.12
C ASP A 223 -9.27 -31.63 11.48
N THR A 224 -8.74 -32.44 10.57
CA THR A 224 -9.51 -33.40 9.81
C THR A 224 -10.05 -34.55 10.69
N ALA A 225 -9.45 -34.79 11.87
CA ALA A 225 -9.92 -35.80 12.81
C ALA A 225 -11.16 -35.33 13.62
N LEU A 226 -11.30 -34.00 13.77
CA LEU A 226 -12.43 -33.38 14.46
C LEU A 226 -13.47 -32.81 13.52
N CYS A 227 -13.16 -32.71 12.24
CA CYS A 227 -14.08 -32.14 11.23
C CYS A 227 -15.26 -33.08 10.96
N THR A 228 -16.46 -32.62 11.26
CA THR A 228 -17.71 -33.36 11.03
C THR A 228 -18.27 -33.20 9.62
N LEU A 229 -17.55 -32.52 8.71
CA LEU A 229 -18.00 -32.21 7.34
C LEU A 229 -19.38 -31.56 7.31
N CYS A 230 -19.67 -30.66 8.26
CA CYS A 230 -20.91 -29.91 8.27
C CYS A 230 -21.00 -29.03 7.02
N THR A 231 -21.66 -29.52 5.99
CA THR A 231 -22.00 -28.77 4.79
C THR A 231 -23.17 -27.82 5.11
N VAL A 232 -22.89 -26.73 5.81
CA VAL A 232 -23.85 -25.64 5.95
C VAL A 232 -23.63 -24.71 4.77
N SER A 233 -24.58 -24.76 3.85
CA SER A 233 -24.69 -23.82 2.72
C SER A 233 -25.29 -22.50 3.19
#